data_fb1f15dd3d4ad240c477238efdd340b1
#
_entry.id   fb1f15dd3d4ad240c477238efdd340b1
#
_cell.length_a   1.000
_cell.length_b   1.000
_cell.length_c   1.000
_cell.angle_alpha   90.00
_cell.angle_beta   90.00
_cell.angle_gamma   90.00
#
_symmetry.space_group_name_H-M   'P 1'
#
loop_
_entity.id
_entity.type
_entity.pdbx_description
1 polymer ?
#
loop_
_entity_poly.entity_id
_entity_poly.type
_entity_poly.pdbx_seq_one_letter_code
_entity_poly.pdbx_strand_id
1 'polypeptide(L)'
;MAEYPSVAKAQVEAGMPPYLSAQLQRGQVLKKTIVYKAGATETPASSTIVDLPLPPGVVIDLSSVAISHDGVGAGNYTLELYLADKQGNLVQNCGDIGALTVTATTGEIVRLASATNVASWLLFDPAQFLIDNGTQVNGVTMTYALLKEKYQFVLCVKNSAAVAANKKLSIIMDLVIP
;
A
#
# COMPACT_ATOMS: atom_id res chain seq x y z
N MET A 1 2.78 7.42 15.54
CA MET A 1 3.31 7.40 14.15
C MET A 1 2.52 8.44 13.38
N ALA A 2 3.18 9.29 12.59
CA ALA A 2 2.47 10.24 11.74
C ALA A 2 2.01 9.52 10.46
N GLU A 3 0.73 9.62 10.14
CA GLU A 3 0.10 9.04 8.96
C GLU A 3 -0.18 10.13 7.93
N TYR A 4 0.12 9.86 6.68
CA TYR A 4 -0.12 10.77 5.56
C TYR A 4 -0.99 10.07 4.52
N PRO A 5 -2.16 10.62 4.15
CA PRO A 5 -3.00 10.00 3.14
C PRO A 5 -2.37 10.06 1.75
N SER A 6 -2.62 9.04 0.93
CA SER A 6 -2.39 9.14 -0.52
C SER A 6 -3.32 10.19 -1.12
N VAL A 7 -3.02 10.62 -2.35
CA VAL A 7 -3.91 11.59 -3.05
C VAL A 7 -5.33 11.05 -3.17
N ALA A 8 -5.48 9.76 -3.48
CA ALA A 8 -6.80 9.14 -3.60
C ALA A 8 -7.53 9.10 -2.25
N LYS A 9 -6.84 8.74 -1.15
CA LYS A 9 -7.43 8.75 0.20
C LYS A 9 -7.83 10.16 0.61
N ALA A 10 -6.96 11.16 0.40
CA ALA A 10 -7.25 12.55 0.72
C ALA A 10 -8.46 13.08 -0.07
N GLN A 11 -8.64 12.69 -1.33
CA GLN A 11 -9.79 13.05 -2.13
C GLN A 11 -11.09 12.46 -1.59
N VAL A 12 -11.08 11.19 -1.17
CA VAL A 12 -12.25 10.53 -0.54
C VAL A 12 -12.60 11.19 0.78
N GLU A 13 -11.61 11.49 1.62
CA GLU A 13 -11.81 12.21 2.89
C GLU A 13 -12.38 13.62 2.67
N ALA A 14 -12.08 14.26 1.54
CA ALA A 14 -12.65 15.53 1.11
C ALA A 14 -14.05 15.38 0.48
N GLY A 15 -14.66 14.19 0.49
CA GLY A 15 -15.99 13.92 -0.03
C GLY A 15 -16.06 13.70 -1.54
N MET A 16 -14.93 13.50 -2.21
CA MET A 16 -14.91 13.16 -3.63
C MET A 16 -15.14 11.65 -3.82
N PRO A 17 -15.99 11.23 -4.78
CA PRO A 17 -16.22 9.81 -5.02
C PRO A 17 -14.92 9.12 -5.48
N PRO A 18 -14.60 7.92 -4.97
CA PRO A 18 -13.43 7.18 -5.40
C PRO A 18 -13.61 6.71 -6.85
N TYR A 19 -12.63 6.98 -7.70
CA TYR A 19 -12.64 6.56 -9.10
C TYR A 19 -12.62 5.03 -9.31
N LEU A 20 -12.48 4.25 -8.24
CA LEU A 20 -12.34 2.79 -8.28
C LEU A 20 -13.67 2.02 -8.15
N SER A 21 -14.82 2.69 -8.05
CA SER A 21 -16.01 2.03 -7.53
C SER A 21 -16.81 1.17 -8.49
N ALA A 22 -16.59 1.22 -9.80
CA ALA A 22 -17.61 0.68 -10.71
C ALA A 22 -17.19 -0.47 -11.65
N GLN A 23 -15.93 -0.87 -11.74
CA GLN A 23 -15.50 -1.77 -12.83
C GLN A 23 -14.68 -2.98 -12.42
N LEU A 24 -14.86 -3.48 -11.20
CA LEU A 24 -14.23 -4.72 -10.75
C LEU A 24 -14.98 -5.92 -11.32
N GLN A 25 -14.73 -6.26 -12.57
CA GLN A 25 -15.20 -7.52 -13.15
C GLN A 25 -14.19 -8.64 -12.83
N ARG A 26 -14.69 -9.80 -12.43
CA ARG A 26 -13.89 -11.00 -12.12
C ARG A 26 -12.96 -11.36 -13.29
N GLY A 27 -11.72 -11.73 -12.96
CA GLY A 27 -10.72 -12.12 -13.95
C GLY A 27 -10.02 -10.94 -14.65
N GLN A 28 -10.17 -9.72 -14.16
CA GLN A 28 -9.50 -8.55 -14.74
C GLN A 28 -8.23 -8.18 -13.96
N VAL A 29 -7.24 -7.71 -14.69
CA VAL A 29 -6.07 -7.05 -14.14
C VAL A 29 -6.38 -5.55 -14.06
N LEU A 30 -6.32 -4.99 -12.87
CA LEU A 30 -6.51 -3.57 -12.63
C LEU A 30 -5.18 -2.92 -12.26
N LYS A 31 -4.87 -1.81 -12.87
CA LYS A 31 -3.73 -1.00 -12.47
C LYS A 31 -4.11 -0.11 -11.29
N LYS A 32 -3.44 -0.30 -10.16
CA LYS A 32 -3.54 0.57 -8.99
C LYS A 32 -2.33 1.48 -8.93
N THR A 33 -2.55 2.74 -8.62
CA THR A 33 -1.46 3.69 -8.38
C THR A 33 -1.70 4.38 -7.04
N ILE A 34 -0.73 4.23 -6.13
CA ILE A 34 -0.66 5.02 -4.90
C ILE A 34 0.11 6.28 -5.24
N VAL A 35 -0.54 7.42 -5.18
CA VAL A 35 0.10 8.71 -5.47
C VAL A 35 0.18 9.50 -4.17
N TYR A 36 1.38 9.94 -3.83
CA TYR A 36 1.62 10.84 -2.72
C TYR A 36 2.35 12.09 -3.19
N LYS A 37 1.94 13.24 -2.71
CA LYS A 37 2.62 14.52 -2.90
C LYS A 37 2.82 15.17 -1.54
N ALA A 38 4.08 15.46 -1.20
CA ALA A 38 4.38 16.22 0.00
C ALA A 38 3.80 17.65 -0.11
N GLY A 39 3.33 18.18 1.01
CA GLY A 39 2.80 19.53 1.08
C GLY A 39 3.91 20.60 0.96
N ALA A 40 3.61 21.80 1.44
CA ALA A 40 4.58 22.89 1.49
C ALA A 40 5.76 22.64 2.43
N THR A 41 5.62 21.69 3.34
CA THR A 41 6.68 21.19 4.22
C THR A 41 7.09 19.78 3.81
N GLU A 42 8.31 19.38 4.13
CA GLU A 42 8.76 18.03 3.87
C GLU A 42 7.97 17.02 4.75
N THR A 43 7.83 15.82 4.24
CA THR A 43 7.31 14.68 5.01
C THR A 43 8.51 14.01 5.67
N PRO A 44 8.56 13.96 7.02
CA PRO A 44 9.70 13.42 7.72
C PRO A 44 9.99 11.95 7.35
N ALA A 45 11.23 11.53 7.53
CA ALA A 45 11.58 10.11 7.47
C ALA A 45 10.77 9.28 8.49
N SER A 46 10.60 8.02 8.23
CA SER A 46 9.81 7.08 9.05
C SER A 46 8.31 7.44 9.16
N SER A 47 7.80 8.21 8.22
CA SER A 47 6.36 8.45 8.08
C SER A 47 5.69 7.30 7.34
N THR A 48 4.39 7.15 7.56
CA THR A 48 3.56 6.16 6.84
C THR A 48 2.57 6.89 5.93
N ILE A 49 2.67 6.62 4.64
CA ILE A 49 1.72 7.10 3.63
C ILE A 49 0.62 6.06 3.52
N VAL A 50 -0.60 6.46 3.83
CA VAL A 50 -1.77 5.57 3.87
C VAL A 50 -2.62 5.75 2.62
N ASP A 51 -2.93 4.65 1.95
CA ASP A 51 -3.79 4.66 0.77
C ASP A 51 -5.23 4.21 1.09
N LEU A 52 -6.06 4.15 0.07
CA LEU A 52 -7.42 3.60 0.16
C LEU A 52 -7.38 2.09 0.37
N PRO A 53 -8.40 1.51 1.02
CA PRO A 53 -8.53 0.07 1.15
C PRO A 53 -8.46 -0.65 -0.19
N LEU A 54 -7.87 -1.83 -0.18
CA LEU A 54 -7.90 -2.73 -1.32
C LEU A 54 -9.32 -3.27 -1.53
N PRO A 55 -9.73 -3.49 -2.78
CA PRO A 55 -10.96 -4.22 -3.06
C PRO A 55 -10.94 -5.63 -2.42
N PRO A 56 -12.07 -6.15 -1.96
CA PRO A 56 -12.14 -7.49 -1.38
C PRO A 56 -11.70 -8.58 -2.36
N GLY A 57 -10.91 -9.54 -1.88
CA GLY A 57 -10.50 -10.71 -2.67
C GLY A 57 -9.47 -10.42 -3.77
N VAL A 58 -8.84 -9.26 -3.73
CA VAL A 58 -7.81 -8.89 -4.72
C VAL A 58 -6.46 -9.52 -4.35
N VAL A 59 -5.74 -9.93 -5.38
CA VAL A 59 -4.37 -10.42 -5.31
C VAL A 59 -3.45 -9.40 -5.96
N ILE A 60 -2.28 -9.15 -5.39
CA ILE A 60 -1.30 -8.19 -5.90
C ILE A 60 -0.25 -8.95 -6.73
N ASP A 61 -0.02 -8.53 -7.96
CA ASP A 61 1.13 -8.99 -8.72
C ASP A 61 2.39 -8.24 -8.27
N LEU A 62 3.20 -8.89 -7.45
CA LEU A 62 4.41 -8.28 -6.89
C LEU A 62 5.46 -7.98 -7.96
N SER A 63 5.47 -8.69 -9.07
CA SER A 63 6.40 -8.44 -10.17
C SER A 63 6.13 -7.10 -10.88
N SER A 64 4.91 -6.61 -10.78
CA SER A 64 4.48 -5.34 -11.38
C SER A 64 4.77 -4.12 -10.50
N VAL A 65 5.09 -4.32 -9.22
CA VAL A 65 5.26 -3.22 -8.27
C VAL A 65 6.49 -2.38 -8.63
N ALA A 66 6.26 -1.11 -8.86
CA ALA A 66 7.32 -0.15 -9.17
C ALA A 66 7.03 1.21 -8.55
N ILE A 67 8.08 1.92 -8.13
CA ILE A 67 8.02 3.32 -7.71
C ILE A 67 8.58 4.23 -8.79
N SER A 68 7.91 5.34 -9.01
CA SER A 68 8.36 6.47 -9.83
C SER A 68 8.28 7.76 -9.00
N HIS A 69 9.23 8.66 -9.15
CA HIS A 69 9.28 9.88 -8.34
C HIS A 69 9.96 11.04 -9.07
N ASP A 70 9.77 12.25 -8.54
CA ASP A 70 10.35 13.49 -9.09
C ASP A 70 11.48 14.07 -8.22
N GLY A 71 12.29 13.19 -7.63
CA GLY A 71 13.44 13.58 -6.80
C GLY A 71 13.12 13.59 -5.30
N VAL A 72 12.49 12.52 -4.81
CA VAL A 72 12.36 12.25 -3.36
C VAL A 72 13.72 11.85 -2.76
N GLY A 73 13.84 11.88 -1.45
CA GLY A 73 15.08 11.48 -0.76
C GLY A 73 15.49 10.04 -1.08
N ALA A 74 16.79 9.81 -1.23
CA ALA A 74 17.33 8.46 -1.38
C ALA A 74 17.04 7.61 -0.15
N GLY A 75 16.59 6.38 -0.35
CA GLY A 75 16.26 5.48 0.75
C GLY A 75 15.30 4.38 0.35
N ASN A 76 14.86 3.62 1.34
CA ASN A 76 13.91 2.55 1.15
C ASN A 76 12.48 3.08 1.34
N TYR A 77 11.63 2.73 0.41
CA TYR A 77 10.19 2.91 0.48
C TYR A 77 9.56 1.53 0.62
N THR A 78 9.22 1.17 1.85
CA THR A 78 8.70 -0.16 2.17
C THR A 78 7.19 -0.19 1.98
N LEU A 79 6.72 -1.15 1.20
CA LEU A 79 5.30 -1.43 1.05
C LEU A 79 4.88 -2.34 2.20
N GLU A 80 3.99 -1.85 3.04
CA GLU A 80 3.48 -2.54 4.22
C GLU A 80 1.99 -2.87 4.06
N LEU A 81 1.57 -4.03 4.57
CA LEU A 81 0.18 -4.41 4.66
C LEU A 81 -0.38 -4.05 6.04
N TYR A 82 -1.49 -3.36 6.06
CA TYR A 82 -2.25 -3.05 7.27
C TYR A 82 -3.65 -3.63 7.21
N LEU A 83 -4.16 -4.00 8.36
CA LEU A 83 -5.60 -4.12 8.58
C LEU A 83 -6.16 -2.78 9.04
N ALA A 84 -7.29 -2.40 8.47
CA ALA A 84 -8.10 -1.29 8.92
C ALA A 84 -9.50 -1.77 9.29
N ASP A 85 -10.18 -1.04 10.16
CA ASP A 85 -11.60 -1.25 10.42
C ASP A 85 -12.48 -0.80 9.23
N LYS A 86 -13.78 -0.99 9.30
CA LYS A 86 -14.72 -0.58 8.25
C LYS A 86 -14.86 0.94 8.10
N GLN A 87 -14.38 1.69 9.07
CA GLN A 87 -14.29 3.15 9.05
C GLN A 87 -13.00 3.66 8.40
N GLY A 88 -12.04 2.76 8.13
CA GLY A 88 -10.76 3.08 7.51
C GLY A 88 -9.63 3.43 8.50
N ASN A 89 -9.86 3.27 9.82
CA ASN A 89 -8.81 3.47 10.80
C ASN A 89 -7.86 2.27 10.81
N LEU A 90 -6.56 2.53 10.80
CA LEU A 90 -5.56 1.47 10.87
C LEU A 90 -5.62 0.79 12.23
N VAL A 91 -5.74 -0.53 12.22
CA VAL A 91 -5.83 -1.36 13.43
C VAL A 91 -4.52 -2.05 13.73
N GLN A 92 -3.87 -2.61 12.71
CA GLN A 92 -2.66 -3.39 12.89
C GLN A 92 -1.79 -3.41 11.64
N ASN A 93 -0.47 -3.25 11.83
CA ASN A 93 0.53 -3.58 10.81
C ASN A 93 0.67 -5.11 10.73
N CYS A 94 0.50 -5.67 9.55
CA CYS A 94 0.56 -7.10 9.29
C CYS A 94 1.90 -7.54 8.70
N GLY A 95 2.79 -6.59 8.43
CA GLY A 95 4.13 -6.85 7.94
C GLY A 95 4.48 -6.19 6.61
N ASP A 96 5.75 -6.32 6.28
CA ASP A 96 6.33 -5.76 5.06
C ASP A 96 6.08 -6.71 3.89
N ILE A 97 5.57 -6.17 2.78
CA ILE A 97 5.45 -6.90 1.52
C ILE A 97 6.78 -6.85 0.77
N GLY A 98 7.45 -5.70 0.78
CA GLY A 98 8.74 -5.52 0.16
C GLY A 98 9.22 -4.08 0.15
N ALA A 99 10.47 -3.85 -0.22
CA ALA A 99 11.10 -2.55 -0.25
C ALA A 99 11.54 -2.15 -1.66
N LEU A 100 11.37 -0.86 -1.95
CA LEU A 100 11.79 -0.18 -3.18
C LEU A 100 12.93 0.76 -2.82
N THR A 101 14.15 0.46 -3.23
CA THR A 101 15.33 1.28 -2.92
C THR A 101 15.53 2.36 -3.97
N VAL A 102 15.33 3.59 -3.58
CA VAL A 102 15.40 4.78 -4.45
C VAL A 102 16.74 5.48 -4.28
N THR A 103 17.34 5.94 -5.39
CA THR A 103 18.65 6.63 -5.39
C THR A 103 18.55 8.15 -5.37
N ALA A 104 17.35 8.71 -5.37
CA ALA A 104 17.05 10.14 -5.47
C ALA A 104 17.26 10.77 -6.87
N THR A 105 17.53 9.96 -7.90
CA THR A 105 17.65 10.47 -9.27
C THR A 105 16.26 10.78 -9.83
N THR A 106 16.02 12.01 -10.21
CA THR A 106 14.74 12.43 -10.80
C THR A 106 14.39 11.58 -12.02
N GLY A 107 13.14 11.08 -12.06
CA GLY A 107 12.65 10.24 -13.15
C GLY A 107 13.07 8.77 -13.09
N GLU A 108 13.71 8.37 -12.00
CA GLU A 108 14.00 6.95 -11.74
C GLU A 108 12.72 6.13 -11.62
N ILE A 109 12.74 4.93 -12.17
CA ILE A 109 11.70 3.90 -11.96
C ILE A 109 12.38 2.70 -11.33
N VAL A 110 12.02 2.42 -10.07
CA VAL A 110 12.57 1.29 -9.33
C VAL A 110 11.51 0.21 -9.18
N ARG A 111 11.87 -1.02 -9.50
CA ARG A 111 11.01 -2.19 -9.29
C ARG A 111 11.28 -2.83 -7.94
N LEU A 112 10.30 -3.54 -7.43
CA LEU A 112 10.46 -4.33 -6.21
C LEU A 112 11.55 -5.39 -6.42
N ALA A 113 12.69 -5.23 -5.74
CA ALA A 113 13.87 -6.06 -5.97
C ALA A 113 13.75 -7.45 -5.31
N SER A 114 13.11 -7.53 -4.17
CA SER A 114 12.74 -8.79 -3.51
C SER A 114 11.67 -8.49 -2.46
N ALA A 115 10.67 -9.33 -2.39
CA ALA A 115 9.74 -9.34 -1.27
C ALA A 115 10.41 -10.08 -0.11
N THR A 116 10.81 -9.39 0.93
CA THR A 116 11.61 -9.95 2.03
C THR A 116 10.89 -11.05 2.81
N ASN A 117 9.57 -11.03 2.87
CA ASN A 117 8.74 -12.00 3.58
C ASN A 117 7.83 -12.84 2.67
N VAL A 118 7.81 -12.56 1.37
CA VAL A 118 6.96 -13.22 0.37
C VAL A 118 7.78 -13.66 -0.85
N ALA A 119 9.04 -13.94 -0.66
CA ALA A 119 10.06 -14.16 -1.71
C ALA A 119 9.75 -15.23 -2.77
N SER A 120 8.71 -16.02 -2.60
CA SER A 120 8.27 -17.04 -3.55
C SER A 120 6.93 -16.73 -4.24
N TRP A 121 6.26 -15.64 -3.90
CA TRP A 121 4.92 -15.35 -4.39
C TRP A 121 4.97 -14.27 -5.46
N LEU A 122 4.79 -14.66 -6.70
CA LEU A 122 4.53 -13.69 -7.78
C LEU A 122 3.18 -13.01 -7.57
N LEU A 123 2.21 -13.76 -7.05
CA LEU A 123 0.87 -13.28 -6.71
C LEU A 123 0.69 -13.31 -5.19
N PHE A 124 0.48 -12.15 -4.60
CA PHE A 124 0.32 -11.96 -3.16
C PHE A 124 -1.16 -11.80 -2.80
N ASP A 125 -1.70 -12.79 -2.11
CA ASP A 125 -3.03 -12.74 -1.50
C ASP A 125 -2.92 -12.24 -0.05
N PRO A 126 -3.39 -11.01 0.25
CA PRO A 126 -3.31 -10.46 1.60
C PRO A 126 -4.05 -11.30 2.66
N ALA A 127 -5.18 -11.90 2.32
CA ALA A 127 -5.96 -12.70 3.27
C ALA A 127 -5.25 -14.02 3.59
N GLN A 128 -4.78 -14.71 2.56
CA GLN A 128 -4.01 -15.95 2.73
C GLN A 128 -2.74 -15.70 3.55
N PHE A 129 -2.02 -14.63 3.26
CA PHE A 129 -0.81 -14.25 4.00
C PHE A 129 -1.07 -14.10 5.51
N LEU A 130 -2.16 -13.42 5.91
CA LEU A 130 -2.48 -13.26 7.32
C LEU A 130 -2.86 -14.58 8.00
N ILE A 131 -3.59 -15.43 7.30
CA ILE A 131 -4.04 -16.72 7.83
C ILE A 131 -2.87 -17.67 8.00
N ASP A 132 -2.00 -17.76 7.00
CA ASP A 132 -0.82 -18.64 7.03
C ASP A 132 0.18 -18.23 8.13
N ASN A 133 0.27 -16.92 8.42
CA ASN A 133 1.10 -16.41 9.49
C ASN A 133 0.43 -16.47 10.88
N GLY A 134 -0.79 -16.99 10.99
CA GLY A 134 -1.51 -17.05 12.26
C GLY A 134 -1.74 -15.68 12.90
N THR A 135 -1.93 -14.64 12.09
CA THR A 135 -2.07 -13.26 12.56
C THR A 135 -3.23 -13.14 13.55
N GLN A 136 -2.95 -12.50 14.68
CA GLN A 136 -3.95 -12.21 15.71
C GLN A 136 -4.17 -10.70 15.82
N VAL A 137 -5.43 -10.30 15.96
CA VAL A 137 -5.83 -8.93 16.27
C VAL A 137 -6.57 -8.93 17.60
N ASN A 138 -6.06 -8.19 18.58
CA ASN A 138 -6.59 -8.18 19.95
C ASN A 138 -6.76 -9.59 20.56
N GLY A 139 -5.80 -10.49 20.29
CA GLY A 139 -5.80 -11.86 20.80
C GLY A 139 -6.73 -12.83 20.04
N VAL A 140 -7.38 -12.37 18.97
CA VAL A 140 -8.24 -13.21 18.12
C VAL A 140 -7.51 -13.57 16.85
N THR A 141 -7.36 -14.87 16.58
CA THR A 141 -6.77 -15.37 15.33
C THR A 141 -7.65 -15.03 14.14
N MET A 142 -7.06 -14.47 13.10
CA MET A 142 -7.79 -14.05 11.91
C MET A 142 -8.21 -15.26 11.06
N THR A 143 -9.44 -15.18 10.55
CA THR A 143 -10.03 -16.11 9.62
C THR A 143 -10.61 -15.35 8.43
N TYR A 144 -10.84 -16.02 7.29
CA TYR A 144 -11.47 -15.37 6.14
C TYR A 144 -12.81 -14.68 6.49
N ALA A 145 -13.61 -15.32 7.33
CA ALA A 145 -14.89 -14.76 7.76
C ALA A 145 -14.71 -13.45 8.53
N LEU A 146 -13.81 -13.43 9.52
CA LEU A 146 -13.52 -12.22 10.31
C LEU A 146 -12.91 -11.10 9.46
N LEU A 147 -11.97 -11.44 8.55
CA LEU A 147 -11.37 -10.46 7.64
C LEU A 147 -12.45 -9.82 6.77
N LYS A 148 -13.33 -10.61 6.17
CA LYS A 148 -14.41 -10.11 5.33
C LYS A 148 -15.44 -9.27 6.10
N GLU A 149 -15.80 -9.70 7.31
CA GLU A 149 -16.83 -9.05 8.11
C GLU A 149 -16.36 -7.75 8.75
N LYS A 150 -15.17 -7.76 9.37
CA LYS A 150 -14.75 -6.68 10.28
C LYS A 150 -13.66 -5.78 9.75
N TYR A 151 -12.85 -6.24 8.80
CA TYR A 151 -11.64 -5.55 8.39
C TYR A 151 -11.59 -5.26 6.90
N GLN A 152 -10.63 -4.43 6.54
CA GLN A 152 -10.23 -4.12 5.17
C GLN A 152 -8.70 -4.17 5.11
N PHE A 153 -8.16 -4.51 3.96
CA PHE A 153 -6.73 -4.41 3.71
C PHE A 153 -6.37 -3.02 3.20
N VAL A 154 -5.33 -2.43 3.76
CA VAL A 154 -4.78 -1.15 3.31
C VAL A 154 -3.31 -1.32 3.02
N LEU A 155 -2.88 -0.84 1.86
CA LEU A 155 -1.46 -0.72 1.57
C LEU A 155 -0.95 0.61 2.09
N CYS A 156 0.14 0.55 2.81
CA CYS A 156 0.84 1.72 3.29
C CYS A 156 2.27 1.73 2.74
N VAL A 157 2.83 2.91 2.62
CA VAL A 157 4.22 3.09 2.20
C VAL A 157 4.98 3.78 3.31
N LYS A 158 5.95 3.09 3.90
CA LYS A 158 6.84 3.65 4.89
C LYS A 158 8.11 4.15 4.23
N ASN A 159 8.41 5.42 4.37
CA ASN A 159 9.62 6.02 3.83
C ASN A 159 10.76 5.99 4.85
N SER A 160 11.95 5.52 4.47
CA SER A 160 13.14 5.61 5.33
C SER A 160 13.82 6.97 5.23
N ALA A 161 13.59 7.73 4.17
CA ALA A 161 14.11 9.06 3.95
C ALA A 161 12.98 10.09 3.86
N ALA A 162 13.25 11.34 4.18
CA ALA A 162 12.28 12.42 4.05
C ALA A 162 11.85 12.63 2.59
N VAL A 163 10.57 12.91 2.38
CA VAL A 163 10.06 13.36 1.07
C VAL A 163 10.05 14.88 1.07
N ALA A 164 10.92 15.48 0.27
CA ALA A 164 11.07 16.93 0.23
C ALA A 164 9.75 17.64 -0.15
N ALA A 165 9.61 18.89 0.29
CA ALA A 165 8.43 19.70 0.03
C ALA A 165 8.05 19.74 -1.45
N ASN A 166 6.77 19.62 -1.74
CA ASN A 166 6.17 19.63 -3.08
C ASN A 166 6.61 18.47 -4.02
N LYS A 167 7.44 17.54 -3.53
CA LYS A 167 7.84 16.36 -4.31
C LYS A 167 6.75 15.31 -4.32
N LYS A 168 6.71 14.54 -5.41
CA LYS A 168 5.72 13.50 -5.66
C LYS A 168 6.39 12.15 -5.81
N LEU A 169 5.76 11.12 -5.27
CA LEU A 169 6.05 9.73 -5.58
C LEU A 169 4.78 9.01 -6.03
N SER A 170 4.94 8.00 -6.85
CA SER A 170 3.86 7.15 -7.32
C SER A 170 4.31 5.69 -7.25
N ILE A 171 3.55 4.85 -6.57
CA ILE A 171 3.76 3.40 -6.59
C ILE A 171 2.65 2.80 -7.45
N ILE A 172 3.08 2.08 -8.46
CA ILE A 172 2.21 1.44 -9.46
C ILE A 172 2.26 -0.06 -9.21
N MET A 173 1.12 -0.72 -9.30
CA MET A 173 1.00 -2.18 -9.19
C MET A 173 -0.21 -2.68 -9.96
N ASP A 174 -0.15 -3.93 -10.37
CA ASP A 174 -1.27 -4.62 -10.95
C ASP A 174 -1.99 -5.44 -9.88
N LEU A 175 -3.31 -5.30 -9.81
CA LEU A 175 -4.20 -6.07 -8.97
C LEU A 175 -4.94 -7.09 -9.83
N VAL A 176 -4.91 -8.33 -9.42
CA VAL A 176 -5.64 -9.41 -10.07
C VAL A 176 -6.88 -9.72 -9.24
N ILE A 177 -8.04 -9.79 -9.89
CA ILE A 177 -9.29 -10.19 -9.26
C ILE A 177 -9.59 -11.60 -9.75
N PRO A 178 -9.48 -12.60 -8.86
CA PRO A 178 -9.75 -13.99 -9.23
C PRO A 178 -11.22 -14.28 -9.55
#